data_a2aa1d682c06f6ccc3ccd36bde52bb84
#
_entry.id   a2aa1d682c06f6ccc3ccd36bde52bb84
#
_cell.length_a   1.000
_cell.length_b   1.000
_cell.length_c   1.000
_cell.angle_alpha   90.00
_cell.angle_beta   90.00
_cell.angle_gamma   90.00
#
_symmetry.space_group_name_H-M   'P 1'
#
loop_
_entity.id
_entity.type
_entity.pdbx_description
1 polymer ?
#
loop_
_entity_poly.entity_id
_entity_poly.type
_entity_poly.pdbx_seq_one_letter_code
_entity_poly.pdbx_strand_id
1 'polypeptide(L)'
;MIKHIAEVFAAVLAIWGSVACFICGGEAKAAGPGDGQDLAGTLSVLESKSFEAWKDGDKAFWTTFLSEKFVGWGSSGRLDKTLAMSALSGADCQIISYRLSNEQVSRLTSDAAVVTHQTEVDGICGGKQLAPTSYTATVYVREHTQWKAAFRAQSAIVDPMKAAKPASSNDWAHGPTRSDADTQALLVRETALWTAWKDRDAKRLGALVGTDVQFIDIFGDHIGTRTDTLKAWSGEGCEVQKFEIGGAKATMYAPDFGILTLRATVDGKCFGQEVWPVWGSSIYVRRGGTWLWSFGINVLAGAG
;
A
#
# COMPACT_ATOMS: atom_id res chain seq x y z
N MET A 1 55.32 -20.70 -0.54
CA MET A 1 56.10 -21.18 0.62
C MET A 1 55.10 -21.25 1.78
N ILE A 2 54.48 -22.43 1.96
CA ILE A 2 54.82 -23.48 2.95
C ILE A 2 54.32 -23.04 4.34
N LYS A 3 53.15 -23.62 4.73
CA LYS A 3 52.92 -24.79 5.58
C LYS A 3 52.70 -24.49 7.06
N HIS A 4 51.52 -24.94 7.51
CA HIS A 4 51.24 -25.88 8.65
C HIS A 4 51.47 -25.40 10.08
N ILE A 5 50.47 -25.67 10.92
CA ILE A 5 50.32 -26.74 11.96
C ILE A 5 49.07 -26.35 12.77
N ALA A 6 47.94 -27.00 12.85
CA ALA A 6 47.54 -28.29 13.41
C ALA A 6 47.51 -28.30 14.95
N GLU A 7 46.28 -28.48 15.45
CA GLU A 7 45.82 -29.24 16.62
C GLU A 7 46.43 -28.98 18.02
N VAL A 8 45.56 -28.85 19.03
CA VAL A 8 45.50 -29.70 20.22
C VAL A 8 44.16 -29.61 20.94
N PHE A 9 43.60 -30.73 21.24
CA PHE A 9 42.47 -31.11 22.10
C PHE A 9 42.65 -30.70 23.56
N ALA A 10 41.55 -30.39 24.28
CA ALA A 10 41.26 -31.01 25.58
C ALA A 10 39.84 -30.67 26.04
N ALA A 11 39.10 -31.73 26.32
CA ALA A 11 37.80 -31.78 26.98
C ALA A 11 37.96 -31.60 28.50
N VAL A 12 36.99 -30.92 29.15
CA VAL A 12 36.66 -31.17 30.58
C VAL A 12 35.16 -31.17 30.76
N LEU A 13 34.68 -32.22 31.40
CA LEU A 13 33.31 -32.57 31.72
C LEU A 13 32.75 -31.83 32.93
N ALA A 14 31.46 -31.53 32.84
CA ALA A 14 30.35 -31.62 33.82
C ALA A 14 30.47 -30.96 35.21
N ILE A 15 29.39 -30.26 35.58
CA ILE A 15 28.53 -30.57 36.74
C ILE A 15 27.25 -29.69 36.72
N TRP A 16 26.15 -30.33 36.83
CA TRP A 16 24.75 -30.07 37.14
C TRP A 16 24.36 -28.77 37.88
N GLY A 17 23.26 -28.21 37.42
CA GLY A 17 22.46 -27.25 38.16
C GLY A 17 21.13 -26.97 37.45
N SER A 18 20.10 -27.81 37.73
CA SER A 18 18.75 -27.66 37.23
C SER A 18 18.08 -26.43 37.90
N VAL A 19 17.78 -25.40 37.12
CA VAL A 19 16.78 -24.39 37.48
C VAL A 19 15.71 -24.39 36.38
N ALA A 20 14.56 -24.97 36.70
CA ALA A 20 13.36 -24.92 35.85
C ALA A 20 12.80 -23.51 35.89
N CYS A 21 13.05 -22.72 34.85
CA CYS A 21 12.36 -21.48 34.60
C CYS A 21 11.17 -21.75 33.64
N PHE A 22 9.96 -21.77 34.18
CA PHE A 22 8.73 -21.80 33.41
C PHE A 22 8.61 -20.46 32.68
N ILE A 23 9.11 -20.40 31.45
CA ILE A 23 8.78 -19.34 30.49
C ILE A 23 7.61 -19.87 29.70
N CYS A 24 6.43 -19.30 29.91
CA CYS A 24 5.28 -19.41 29.00
C CYS A 24 5.66 -18.77 27.66
N GLY A 25 6.34 -19.52 26.82
CA GLY A 25 6.58 -19.18 25.43
C GLY A 25 5.30 -19.45 24.65
N GLY A 26 4.53 -18.40 24.36
CA GLY A 26 3.55 -18.47 23.27
C GLY A 26 4.32 -18.67 21.98
N GLU A 27 4.36 -19.91 21.48
CA GLU A 27 4.89 -20.21 20.15
C GLU A 27 4.04 -19.47 19.12
N ALA A 28 4.62 -18.45 18.52
CA ALA A 28 4.10 -17.92 17.27
C ALA A 28 4.22 -19.07 16.25
N LYS A 29 3.10 -19.70 15.92
CA LYS A 29 3.00 -20.74 14.91
C LYS A 29 3.50 -20.15 13.59
N ALA A 30 4.70 -20.51 13.17
CA ALA A 30 5.22 -20.15 11.87
C ALA A 30 4.24 -20.69 10.81
N ALA A 31 3.77 -19.81 9.94
CA ALA A 31 2.91 -20.22 8.82
C ALA A 31 3.67 -21.26 7.99
N GLY A 32 3.04 -22.42 7.78
CA GLY A 32 3.64 -23.48 6.97
C GLY A 32 3.73 -23.07 5.50
N PRO A 33 4.63 -23.67 4.70
CA PRO A 33 4.81 -23.33 3.29
C PRO A 33 3.56 -23.50 2.40
N GLY A 34 2.52 -24.19 2.86
CA GLY A 34 1.24 -24.34 2.16
C GLY A 34 0.32 -23.12 2.24
N ASP A 35 0.38 -22.35 3.34
CA ASP A 35 -0.55 -21.23 3.58
C ASP A 35 -0.31 -20.04 2.63
N GLY A 36 0.90 -19.88 2.11
CA GLY A 36 1.26 -18.78 1.21
C GLY A 36 0.78 -19.00 -0.23
N GLN A 37 0.87 -20.22 -0.74
CA GLN A 37 0.40 -20.58 -2.09
C GLN A 37 -1.12 -20.56 -2.19
N ASP A 38 -1.82 -21.01 -1.14
CA ASP A 38 -3.28 -20.95 -1.07
C ASP A 38 -3.78 -19.48 -1.01
N LEU A 39 -3.10 -18.62 -0.26
CA LEU A 39 -3.44 -17.20 -0.20
C LEU A 39 -3.29 -16.52 -1.55
N ALA A 40 -2.16 -16.71 -2.23
CA ALA A 40 -1.91 -16.09 -3.53
C ALA A 40 -2.97 -16.52 -4.54
N GLY A 41 -3.22 -17.82 -4.70
CA GLY A 41 -4.25 -18.33 -5.60
C GLY A 41 -5.65 -17.81 -5.26
N THR A 42 -5.99 -17.75 -3.96
CA THR A 42 -7.30 -17.23 -3.53
C THR A 42 -7.47 -15.76 -3.92
N LEU A 43 -6.47 -14.91 -3.66
CA LEU A 43 -6.57 -13.47 -3.93
C LEU A 43 -6.49 -13.17 -5.44
N SER A 44 -5.69 -13.92 -6.22
CA SER A 44 -5.67 -13.84 -7.69
C SER A 44 -7.03 -14.11 -8.30
N VAL A 45 -7.73 -15.13 -7.82
CA VAL A 45 -9.09 -15.43 -8.27
C VAL A 45 -10.05 -14.29 -7.93
N LEU A 46 -9.92 -13.67 -6.75
CA LEU A 46 -10.75 -12.53 -6.37
C LEU A 46 -10.47 -11.30 -7.24
N GLU A 47 -9.18 -11.02 -7.56
CA GLU A 47 -8.85 -9.93 -8.49
C GLU A 47 -9.46 -10.17 -9.88
N SER A 48 -9.27 -11.34 -10.46
CA SER A 48 -9.84 -11.67 -11.77
C SER A 48 -11.36 -11.50 -11.78
N LYS A 49 -12.05 -12.02 -10.76
CA LYS A 49 -13.52 -11.87 -10.63
C LYS A 49 -13.93 -10.41 -10.46
N SER A 50 -13.12 -9.58 -9.82
CA SER A 50 -13.43 -8.17 -9.66
C SER A 50 -13.42 -7.41 -10.99
N PHE A 51 -12.54 -7.77 -11.92
CA PHE A 51 -12.50 -7.16 -13.24
C PHE A 51 -13.62 -7.67 -14.14
N GLU A 52 -14.00 -8.98 -14.06
CA GLU A 52 -15.21 -9.47 -14.74
C GLU A 52 -16.46 -8.74 -14.23
N ALA A 53 -16.61 -8.63 -12.90
CA ALA A 53 -17.73 -7.92 -12.30
C ALA A 53 -17.80 -6.43 -12.70
N TRP A 54 -16.62 -5.80 -12.88
CA TRP A 54 -16.56 -4.43 -13.37
C TRP A 54 -17.03 -4.33 -14.82
N LYS A 55 -16.56 -5.23 -15.67
CA LYS A 55 -16.95 -5.33 -17.07
C LYS A 55 -18.46 -5.59 -17.23
N ASP A 56 -19.01 -6.47 -16.38
CA ASP A 56 -20.41 -6.89 -16.44
C ASP A 56 -21.35 -5.96 -15.66
N GLY A 57 -20.83 -4.99 -14.91
CA GLY A 57 -21.62 -4.12 -14.02
C GLY A 57 -22.26 -4.87 -12.85
N ASP A 58 -21.67 -5.98 -12.39
CA ASP A 58 -22.25 -6.88 -11.37
C ASP A 58 -22.25 -6.23 -9.96
N LYS A 59 -23.35 -5.55 -9.66
CA LYS A 59 -23.56 -4.93 -8.35
C LYS A 59 -23.62 -5.94 -7.20
N ALA A 60 -24.11 -7.14 -7.45
CA ALA A 60 -24.24 -8.17 -6.41
C ALA A 60 -22.85 -8.65 -5.95
N PHE A 61 -21.92 -8.82 -6.90
CA PHE A 61 -20.53 -9.12 -6.60
C PHE A 61 -19.92 -8.04 -5.71
N TRP A 62 -20.02 -6.76 -6.08
CA TRP A 62 -19.43 -5.65 -5.31
C TRP A 62 -19.97 -5.53 -3.89
N THR A 63 -21.26 -5.86 -3.69
CA THR A 63 -21.87 -5.86 -2.36
C THR A 63 -21.16 -6.81 -1.40
N THR A 64 -20.75 -7.98 -1.90
CA THR A 64 -20.10 -9.02 -1.08
C THR A 64 -18.58 -8.91 -1.07
N PHE A 65 -17.99 -8.40 -2.14
CA PHE A 65 -16.54 -8.29 -2.33
C PHE A 65 -15.92 -7.16 -1.48
N LEU A 66 -16.60 -6.00 -1.41
CA LEU A 66 -16.10 -4.86 -0.66
C LEU A 66 -16.37 -5.00 0.84
N SER A 67 -15.36 -4.67 1.66
CA SER A 67 -15.51 -4.51 3.11
C SER A 67 -16.54 -3.42 3.43
N GLU A 68 -17.23 -3.53 4.57
CA GLU A 68 -18.12 -2.47 5.03
C GLU A 68 -17.39 -1.14 5.30
N LYS A 69 -16.12 -1.24 5.64
CA LYS A 69 -15.24 -0.09 5.86
C LYS A 69 -14.39 0.26 4.63
N PHE A 70 -14.76 -0.23 3.44
CA PHE A 70 -13.99 0.01 2.22
C PHE A 70 -13.65 1.47 2.03
N VAL A 71 -12.42 1.74 1.62
CA VAL A 71 -11.94 3.05 1.16
C VAL A 71 -11.16 2.89 -0.13
N GLY A 72 -11.18 3.92 -0.99
CA GLY A 72 -10.43 3.90 -2.25
C GLY A 72 -10.33 5.29 -2.84
N TRP A 73 -9.73 5.37 -4.02
CA TRP A 73 -9.67 6.59 -4.79
C TRP A 73 -10.36 6.40 -6.15
N GLY A 74 -11.19 7.37 -6.48
CA GLY A 74 -11.78 7.53 -7.81
C GLY A 74 -11.45 8.89 -8.39
N SER A 75 -11.95 9.19 -9.57
CA SER A 75 -11.70 10.46 -10.26
C SER A 75 -12.12 11.70 -9.47
N SER A 76 -13.13 11.57 -8.61
CA SER A 76 -13.68 12.66 -7.78
C SER A 76 -13.13 12.68 -6.34
N GLY A 77 -12.19 11.80 -6.00
CA GLY A 77 -11.60 11.75 -4.66
C GLY A 77 -11.83 10.43 -3.93
N ARG A 78 -11.90 10.52 -2.59
CA ARG A 78 -12.06 9.34 -1.73
C ARG A 78 -13.44 8.69 -1.93
N LEU A 79 -13.41 7.38 -2.11
CA LEU A 79 -14.60 6.53 -2.19
C LEU A 79 -14.79 5.76 -0.88
N ASP A 80 -16.01 5.67 -0.41
CA ASP A 80 -16.48 4.64 0.50
C ASP A 80 -17.12 3.47 -0.28
N LYS A 81 -17.63 2.46 0.43
CA LYS A 81 -18.29 1.31 -0.19
C LYS A 81 -19.43 1.72 -1.13
N THR A 82 -20.28 2.64 -0.71
CA THR A 82 -21.45 3.09 -1.48
C THR A 82 -21.04 3.77 -2.78
N LEU A 83 -20.10 4.70 -2.69
CA LEU A 83 -19.57 5.43 -3.84
C LEU A 83 -18.79 4.49 -4.78
N ALA A 84 -18.00 3.57 -4.22
CA ALA A 84 -17.27 2.57 -5.01
C ALA A 84 -18.22 1.64 -5.77
N MET A 85 -19.27 1.15 -5.11
CA MET A 85 -20.29 0.32 -5.76
C MET A 85 -20.98 1.07 -6.91
N SER A 86 -21.33 2.35 -6.70
CA SER A 86 -21.92 3.16 -7.76
C SER A 86 -20.97 3.35 -8.95
N ALA A 87 -19.69 3.63 -8.69
CA ALA A 87 -18.69 3.81 -9.73
C ALA A 87 -18.36 2.53 -10.50
N LEU A 88 -18.33 1.37 -9.83
CA LEU A 88 -17.91 0.08 -10.41
C LEU A 88 -19.07 -0.71 -11.04
N SER A 89 -20.32 -0.41 -10.72
CA SER A 89 -21.50 -1.07 -11.27
C SER A 89 -22.46 -0.11 -11.98
N GLY A 90 -22.07 1.17 -12.12
CA GLY A 90 -22.88 2.18 -12.80
C GLY A 90 -22.82 2.07 -14.33
N ALA A 91 -23.86 2.59 -14.98
CA ALA A 91 -23.95 2.61 -16.45
C ALA A 91 -22.90 3.56 -17.11
N ASP A 92 -22.19 4.34 -16.30
CA ASP A 92 -21.24 5.33 -16.80
C ASP A 92 -19.88 4.73 -17.19
N CYS A 93 -19.63 3.46 -16.83
CA CYS A 93 -18.42 2.74 -17.22
C CYS A 93 -18.73 1.62 -18.21
N GLN A 94 -18.01 1.59 -19.31
CA GLN A 94 -18.06 0.54 -20.31
C GLN A 94 -16.66 -0.04 -20.51
N ILE A 95 -16.43 -1.26 -20.00
CA ILE A 95 -15.16 -1.97 -20.12
C ILE A 95 -15.27 -2.95 -21.28
N ILE A 96 -14.41 -2.78 -22.28
CA ILE A 96 -14.38 -3.62 -23.49
C ILE A 96 -13.51 -4.86 -23.21
N SER A 97 -12.30 -4.64 -22.72
CA SER A 97 -11.35 -5.71 -22.40
C SER A 97 -10.42 -5.30 -21.27
N TYR A 98 -9.84 -6.31 -20.61
CA TYR A 98 -8.79 -6.10 -19.63
C TYR A 98 -7.78 -7.25 -19.64
N ARG A 99 -6.59 -7.00 -19.13
CA ARG A 99 -5.55 -8.00 -18.87
C ARG A 99 -4.81 -7.65 -17.58
N LEU A 100 -4.62 -8.65 -16.72
CA LEU A 100 -3.82 -8.54 -15.49
C LEU A 100 -2.49 -9.23 -15.70
N SER A 101 -1.41 -8.63 -15.23
CA SER A 101 -0.06 -9.17 -15.32
C SER A 101 0.81 -8.71 -14.14
N ASN A 102 1.97 -9.33 -13.96
CA ASN A 102 2.94 -8.97 -12.91
C ASN A 102 2.32 -8.94 -11.49
N GLU A 103 1.41 -9.89 -11.23
CA GLU A 103 0.73 -9.97 -9.95
C GLU A 103 1.68 -10.38 -8.83
N GLN A 104 1.58 -9.70 -7.71
CA GLN A 104 2.30 -9.99 -6.48
C GLN A 104 1.33 -9.94 -5.30
N VAL A 105 1.45 -10.92 -4.41
CA VAL A 105 0.68 -11.01 -3.17
C VAL A 105 1.62 -10.91 -1.99
N SER A 106 1.44 -9.90 -1.15
CA SER A 106 2.24 -9.68 0.05
C SER A 106 1.36 -9.73 1.29
N ARG A 107 1.67 -10.64 2.21
CA ARG A 107 0.97 -10.75 3.48
C ARG A 107 1.42 -9.63 4.43
N LEU A 108 0.48 -8.85 4.93
CA LEU A 108 0.72 -7.74 5.87
C LEU A 108 0.58 -8.20 7.33
N THR A 109 -0.50 -8.95 7.61
CA THR A 109 -0.78 -9.60 8.90
C THR A 109 -1.36 -11.01 8.66
N SER A 110 -1.78 -11.75 9.69
CA SER A 110 -2.53 -13.00 9.52
C SER A 110 -3.81 -12.81 8.70
N ASP A 111 -4.45 -11.64 8.85
CA ASP A 111 -5.77 -11.34 8.33
C ASP A 111 -5.80 -10.14 7.36
N ALA A 112 -4.63 -9.72 6.89
CA ALA A 112 -4.52 -8.68 5.87
C ALA A 112 -3.40 -9.01 4.85
N ALA A 113 -3.67 -8.68 3.58
CA ALA A 113 -2.71 -8.84 2.49
C ALA A 113 -2.91 -7.72 1.46
N VAL A 114 -1.88 -7.43 0.68
CA VAL A 114 -1.97 -6.56 -0.49
C VAL A 114 -1.70 -7.37 -1.74
N VAL A 115 -2.52 -7.15 -2.76
CA VAL A 115 -2.28 -7.62 -4.12
C VAL A 115 -1.93 -6.41 -4.96
N THR A 116 -0.84 -6.48 -5.68
CA THR A 116 -0.44 -5.49 -6.68
C THR A 116 -0.34 -6.16 -8.04
N HIS A 117 -0.75 -5.51 -9.08
CA HIS A 117 -0.63 -6.00 -10.45
C HIS A 117 -0.65 -4.87 -11.46
N GLN A 118 -0.08 -5.13 -12.61
CA GLN A 118 -0.25 -4.28 -13.78
C GLN A 118 -1.57 -4.61 -14.47
N THR A 119 -2.33 -3.57 -14.78
CA THR A 119 -3.62 -3.67 -15.47
C THR A 119 -3.50 -3.02 -16.83
N GLU A 120 -3.88 -3.74 -17.87
CA GLU A 120 -4.21 -3.16 -19.16
C GLU A 120 -5.73 -3.16 -19.30
N VAL A 121 -6.31 -2.03 -19.68
CA VAL A 121 -7.78 -1.90 -19.84
C VAL A 121 -8.11 -1.07 -21.07
N ASP A 122 -9.08 -1.52 -21.82
CA ASP A 122 -9.77 -0.74 -22.84
C ASP A 122 -11.19 -0.47 -22.36
N GLY A 123 -11.54 0.79 -22.21
CA GLY A 123 -12.85 1.18 -21.68
C GLY A 123 -12.99 2.67 -21.47
N ILE A 124 -14.22 3.07 -21.25
CA ILE A 124 -14.63 4.47 -21.03
C ILE A 124 -15.41 4.54 -19.72
N CYS A 125 -15.10 5.51 -18.88
CA CYS A 125 -15.88 5.83 -17.68
C CYS A 125 -16.16 7.32 -17.61
N GLY A 126 -17.41 7.69 -17.35
CA GLY A 126 -17.85 9.10 -17.31
C GLY A 126 -17.57 9.84 -18.62
N GLY A 127 -17.66 9.15 -19.76
CA GLY A 127 -17.36 9.72 -21.08
C GLY A 127 -15.87 9.93 -21.39
N LYS A 128 -14.96 9.49 -20.50
CA LYS A 128 -13.51 9.61 -20.69
C LYS A 128 -12.89 8.23 -20.89
N GLN A 129 -11.91 8.15 -21.80
CA GLN A 129 -11.09 6.96 -21.98
C GLN A 129 -10.30 6.68 -20.70
N LEU A 130 -10.32 5.43 -20.24
CA LEU A 130 -9.48 4.99 -19.13
C LEU A 130 -7.99 4.99 -19.52
N ALA A 131 -7.11 5.16 -18.55
CA ALA A 131 -5.69 4.97 -18.76
C ALA A 131 -5.44 3.55 -19.27
N PRO A 132 -4.80 3.35 -20.43
CA PRO A 132 -4.67 2.03 -21.05
C PRO A 132 -3.83 1.06 -20.21
N THR A 133 -2.92 1.59 -19.41
CA THR A 133 -2.09 0.81 -18.48
C THR A 133 -2.03 1.49 -17.13
N SER A 134 -2.12 0.71 -16.06
CA SER A 134 -1.99 1.19 -14.68
C SER A 134 -1.36 0.14 -13.79
N TYR A 135 -0.81 0.57 -12.65
CA TYR A 135 -0.55 -0.31 -11.54
C TYR A 135 -1.71 -0.23 -10.56
N THR A 136 -2.28 -1.37 -10.22
CA THR A 136 -3.40 -1.50 -9.28
C THR A 136 -2.92 -2.09 -7.97
N ALA A 137 -3.42 -1.58 -6.87
CA ALA A 137 -3.26 -2.16 -5.55
C ALA A 137 -4.62 -2.40 -4.91
N THR A 138 -4.84 -3.62 -4.42
CA THR A 138 -6.00 -3.99 -3.60
C THR A 138 -5.51 -4.52 -2.26
N VAL A 139 -5.93 -3.88 -1.17
CA VAL A 139 -5.69 -4.40 0.18
C VAL A 139 -6.89 -5.23 0.59
N TYR A 140 -6.63 -6.46 0.93
CA TYR A 140 -7.61 -7.41 1.43
C TYR A 140 -7.53 -7.55 2.95
N VAL A 141 -8.68 -7.68 3.57
CA VAL A 141 -8.82 -8.06 4.99
C VAL A 141 -9.70 -9.29 5.11
N ARG A 142 -9.43 -10.12 6.11
CA ARG A 142 -10.28 -11.26 6.42
C ARG A 142 -11.38 -10.82 7.38
N GLU A 143 -12.61 -10.78 6.88
CA GLU A 143 -13.80 -10.56 7.68
C GLU A 143 -14.50 -11.90 7.90
N HIS A 144 -14.51 -12.38 9.15
CA HIS A 144 -14.91 -13.75 9.52
C HIS A 144 -14.01 -14.78 8.80
N THR A 145 -14.54 -15.45 7.79
CA THR A 145 -13.81 -16.47 7.01
C THR A 145 -13.52 -16.03 5.56
N GLN A 146 -13.95 -14.84 5.18
CA GLN A 146 -13.88 -14.36 3.79
C GLN A 146 -12.87 -13.21 3.62
N TRP A 147 -12.11 -13.26 2.55
CA TRP A 147 -11.31 -12.14 2.10
C TRP A 147 -12.20 -11.09 1.43
N LYS A 148 -12.09 -9.85 1.86
CA LYS A 148 -12.81 -8.70 1.31
C LYS A 148 -11.85 -7.57 0.98
N ALA A 149 -12.12 -6.86 -0.11
CA ALA A 149 -11.35 -5.68 -0.46
C ALA A 149 -11.64 -4.55 0.54
N ALA A 150 -10.61 -4.14 1.26
CA ALA A 150 -10.62 -3.07 2.23
C ALA A 150 -10.24 -1.72 1.61
N PHE A 151 -9.37 -1.79 0.58
CA PHE A 151 -8.89 -0.63 -0.16
C PHE A 151 -8.59 -1.01 -1.60
N ARG A 152 -8.79 -0.06 -2.52
CA ARG A 152 -8.33 -0.18 -3.91
C ARG A 152 -7.96 1.18 -4.48
N ALA A 153 -6.86 1.23 -5.21
CA ALA A 153 -6.47 2.37 -6.01
C ALA A 153 -5.69 1.92 -7.25
N GLN A 154 -5.67 2.79 -8.26
CA GLN A 154 -4.92 2.59 -9.50
C GLN A 154 -4.10 3.85 -9.79
N SER A 155 -2.83 3.67 -10.15
CA SER A 155 -1.96 4.72 -10.66
C SER A 155 -1.64 4.44 -12.12
N ALA A 156 -1.93 5.38 -13.01
CA ALA A 156 -1.66 5.23 -14.44
C ALA A 156 -0.15 5.09 -14.70
N ILE A 157 0.24 4.13 -15.55
CA ILE A 157 1.63 4.00 -15.97
C ILE A 157 1.86 5.00 -17.10
N VAL A 158 2.58 6.05 -16.80
CA VAL A 158 2.86 7.16 -17.74
C VAL A 158 4.33 7.56 -17.67
N ASP A 159 4.86 7.99 -18.79
CA ASP A 159 6.19 8.61 -18.84
C ASP A 159 6.13 9.97 -18.12
N PRO A 160 6.83 10.18 -17.00
CA PRO A 160 6.80 11.43 -16.26
C PRO A 160 7.14 12.66 -17.12
N MET A 161 7.99 12.49 -18.13
CA MET A 161 8.41 13.56 -19.04
C MET A 161 7.31 13.98 -20.04
N LYS A 162 6.31 13.12 -20.25
CA LYS A 162 5.19 13.34 -21.18
C LYS A 162 3.87 13.55 -20.49
N ALA A 163 3.81 13.28 -19.19
CA ALA A 163 2.59 13.43 -18.42
C ALA A 163 2.17 14.90 -18.35
N ALA A 164 0.89 15.16 -18.61
CA ALA A 164 0.34 16.48 -18.46
C ALA A 164 0.10 16.79 -16.99
N LYS A 165 0.51 17.99 -16.54
CA LYS A 165 0.17 18.47 -15.19
C LYS A 165 -1.36 18.47 -15.06
N PRO A 166 -1.92 17.84 -14.03
CA PRO A 166 -3.36 17.89 -13.82
C PRO A 166 -3.81 19.34 -13.68
N ALA A 167 -4.97 19.66 -14.26
CA ALA A 167 -5.56 20.98 -14.04
C ALA A 167 -5.69 21.19 -12.53
N SER A 168 -5.13 22.29 -12.02
CA SER A 168 -5.24 22.62 -10.61
C SER A 168 -6.70 22.86 -10.28
N SER A 169 -7.41 21.84 -9.85
CA SER A 169 -8.68 22.06 -9.20
C SER A 169 -8.35 22.66 -7.83
N ASN A 170 -8.70 23.91 -7.62
CA ASN A 170 -8.70 24.53 -6.29
C ASN A 170 -9.72 23.87 -5.36
N ASP A 171 -10.44 22.88 -5.85
CA ASP A 171 -11.46 22.16 -5.11
C ASP A 171 -10.84 21.08 -4.22
N TRP A 172 -10.12 21.58 -3.24
CA TRP A 172 -9.47 20.79 -2.20
C TRP A 172 -10.47 20.40 -1.10
N ALA A 173 -11.73 20.41 -1.39
CA ALA A 173 -12.85 20.22 -0.47
C ALA A 173 -13.06 18.77 -0.02
N HIS A 174 -11.98 18.02 0.25
CA HIS A 174 -12.12 16.65 0.81
C HIS A 174 -12.30 16.66 2.34
N GLY A 175 -12.78 17.77 2.87
CA GLY A 175 -13.04 17.92 4.30
C GLY A 175 -11.76 18.08 5.14
N PRO A 176 -11.91 18.46 6.41
CA PRO A 176 -10.78 18.61 7.32
C PRO A 176 -10.17 17.26 7.68
N THR A 177 -8.89 17.27 8.05
CA THR A 177 -8.26 16.14 8.73
C THR A 177 -9.08 15.77 9.96
N ARG A 178 -9.36 14.48 10.13
CA ARG A 178 -10.09 14.00 11.30
C ARG A 178 -9.26 14.12 12.57
N SER A 179 -9.93 14.46 13.66
CA SER A 179 -9.31 14.63 14.99
C SER A 179 -9.42 13.40 15.89
N ASP A 180 -9.95 12.27 15.38
CA ASP A 180 -10.00 11.04 16.16
C ASP A 180 -8.60 10.48 16.44
N ALA A 181 -8.48 9.70 17.52
CA ALA A 181 -7.20 9.21 18.02
C ALA A 181 -6.45 8.33 17.01
N ASP A 182 -7.15 7.50 16.24
CA ASP A 182 -6.56 6.61 15.25
C ASP A 182 -5.95 7.43 14.10
N THR A 183 -6.70 8.41 13.59
CA THR A 183 -6.19 9.32 12.55
C THR A 183 -4.96 10.08 13.04
N GLN A 184 -5.00 10.61 14.26
CA GLN A 184 -3.85 11.34 14.82
C GLN A 184 -2.63 10.43 15.01
N ALA A 185 -2.83 9.19 15.50
CA ALA A 185 -1.73 8.24 15.69
C ALA A 185 -1.02 7.89 14.38
N LEU A 186 -1.77 7.63 13.30
CA LEU A 186 -1.19 7.33 11.99
C LEU A 186 -0.62 8.58 11.32
N LEU A 187 -1.27 9.74 11.46
CA LEU A 187 -0.80 11.01 10.88
C LEU A 187 0.55 11.45 11.46
N VAL A 188 0.79 11.22 12.75
CA VAL A 188 2.12 11.48 13.35
C VAL A 188 3.20 10.63 12.67
N ARG A 189 2.91 9.37 12.36
CA ARG A 189 3.86 8.49 11.66
C ARG A 189 4.05 8.93 10.21
N GLU A 190 2.99 9.27 9.54
CA GLU A 190 2.99 9.78 8.16
C GLU A 190 3.80 11.06 8.05
N THR A 191 3.55 12.04 8.93
CA THR A 191 4.33 13.28 8.97
C THR A 191 5.82 13.02 9.21
N ALA A 192 6.15 12.08 10.09
CA ALA A 192 7.53 11.67 10.31
C ALA A 192 8.18 11.03 9.08
N LEU A 193 7.42 10.21 8.33
CA LEU A 193 7.86 9.59 7.07
C LEU A 193 8.16 10.65 6.00
N TRP A 194 7.22 11.57 5.77
CA TRP A 194 7.39 12.67 4.81
C TRP A 194 8.53 13.62 5.22
N THR A 195 8.72 13.88 6.52
CA THR A 195 9.86 14.66 7.01
C THR A 195 11.18 13.95 6.72
N ALA A 196 11.25 12.65 6.98
CA ALA A 196 12.46 11.88 6.71
C ALA A 196 12.78 11.80 5.21
N TRP A 197 11.76 11.72 4.34
CA TRP A 197 11.91 11.84 2.90
C TRP A 197 12.44 13.23 2.50
N LYS A 198 11.82 14.31 2.97
CA LYS A 198 12.27 15.68 2.73
C LYS A 198 13.71 15.89 3.11
N ASP A 199 14.10 15.37 4.28
CA ASP A 199 15.45 15.51 4.84
C ASP A 199 16.44 14.48 4.27
N ARG A 200 15.99 13.54 3.40
CA ARG A 200 16.76 12.42 2.83
C ARG A 200 17.42 11.55 3.90
N ASP A 201 16.77 11.42 5.05
CA ASP A 201 17.30 10.68 6.20
C ASP A 201 16.98 9.18 6.08
N ALA A 202 17.89 8.43 5.44
CA ALA A 202 17.76 6.98 5.24
C ALA A 202 17.63 6.21 6.58
N LYS A 203 18.29 6.67 7.65
CA LYS A 203 18.23 6.02 8.96
C LYS A 203 16.84 6.18 9.57
N ARG A 204 16.29 7.40 9.53
CA ARG A 204 14.95 7.69 10.03
C ARG A 204 13.89 7.00 9.20
N LEU A 205 14.00 7.03 7.87
CA LEU A 205 13.13 6.26 6.95
C LEU A 205 13.15 4.76 7.33
N GLY A 206 14.33 4.18 7.51
CA GLY A 206 14.49 2.78 7.90
C GLY A 206 13.81 2.40 9.21
N ALA A 207 13.66 3.34 10.16
CA ALA A 207 12.95 3.12 11.43
C ALA A 207 11.43 3.28 11.32
N LEU A 208 10.93 3.84 10.20
CA LEU A 208 9.52 4.14 9.97
C LEU A 208 8.82 3.10 9.08
N VAL A 209 9.58 2.37 8.26
CA VAL A 209 9.06 1.42 7.27
C VAL A 209 9.15 -0.03 7.73
N GLY A 210 8.21 -0.86 7.29
CA GLY A 210 8.21 -2.31 7.52
C GLY A 210 9.32 -3.04 6.75
N THR A 211 9.50 -4.34 7.06
CA THR A 211 10.50 -5.19 6.39
C THR A 211 10.18 -5.43 4.92
N ASP A 212 8.89 -5.52 4.59
CA ASP A 212 8.38 -5.92 3.28
C ASP A 212 7.63 -4.76 2.60
N VAL A 213 8.06 -3.50 2.90
CA VAL A 213 7.42 -2.31 2.36
C VAL A 213 7.54 -2.25 0.84
N GLN A 214 6.44 -1.86 0.21
CA GLN A 214 6.32 -1.59 -1.22
C GLN A 214 5.63 -0.24 -1.44
N PHE A 215 5.89 0.37 -2.57
CA PHE A 215 5.32 1.65 -2.92
C PHE A 215 4.99 1.73 -4.41
N ILE A 216 3.84 2.33 -4.74
CA ILE A 216 3.47 2.69 -6.11
C ILE A 216 3.35 4.21 -6.16
N ASP A 217 4.09 4.83 -7.06
CA ASP A 217 4.07 6.27 -7.22
C ASP A 217 2.96 6.77 -8.15
N ILE A 218 2.89 8.10 -8.35
CA ILE A 218 1.87 8.75 -9.18
C ILE A 218 2.03 8.49 -10.69
N PHE A 219 3.14 7.92 -11.10
CA PHE A 219 3.42 7.57 -12.50
C PHE A 219 3.29 6.07 -12.76
N GLY A 220 2.83 5.32 -11.76
CA GLY A 220 2.65 3.88 -11.84
C GLY A 220 3.95 3.09 -11.69
N ASP A 221 5.04 3.70 -11.24
CA ASP A 221 6.26 2.97 -10.89
C ASP A 221 6.06 2.19 -9.59
N HIS A 222 6.27 0.87 -9.67
CA HIS A 222 6.17 -0.03 -8.52
C HIS A 222 7.55 -0.33 -7.93
N ILE A 223 7.79 0.17 -6.73
CA ILE A 223 8.99 -0.08 -5.94
C ILE A 223 8.72 -1.26 -5.00
N GLY A 224 9.14 -2.45 -5.40
CA GLY A 224 8.73 -3.72 -4.79
C GLY A 224 9.54 -4.17 -3.59
N THR A 225 10.61 -3.46 -3.19
CA THR A 225 11.46 -3.87 -2.07
C THR A 225 11.74 -2.73 -1.09
N ARG A 226 12.01 -3.10 0.16
CA ARG A 226 12.43 -2.13 1.19
C ARG A 226 13.72 -1.41 0.81
N THR A 227 14.69 -2.12 0.26
CA THR A 227 15.97 -1.55 -0.15
C THR A 227 15.79 -0.48 -1.22
N ASP A 228 14.98 -0.77 -2.24
CA ASP A 228 14.71 0.18 -3.32
C ASP A 228 13.86 1.35 -2.84
N THR A 229 12.88 1.10 -1.94
CA THR A 229 12.08 2.17 -1.32
C THR A 229 12.96 3.13 -0.52
N LEU A 230 13.86 2.62 0.32
CA LEU A 230 14.78 3.46 1.08
C LEU A 230 15.71 4.24 0.15
N LYS A 231 16.26 3.59 -0.89
CA LYS A 231 17.12 4.24 -1.88
C LYS A 231 16.39 5.34 -2.65
N ALA A 232 15.15 5.08 -3.09
CA ALA A 232 14.36 6.07 -3.82
C ALA A 232 14.01 7.29 -2.95
N TRP A 233 13.65 7.05 -1.69
CA TRP A 233 13.19 8.11 -0.80
C TRP A 233 14.31 8.87 -0.06
N SER A 234 15.52 8.31 0.05
CA SER A 234 16.68 9.00 0.62
C SER A 234 17.69 9.46 -0.43
N GLY A 235 17.45 9.15 -1.70
CA GLY A 235 18.32 9.54 -2.80
C GLY A 235 18.25 11.02 -3.18
N GLU A 236 19.14 11.43 -4.08
CA GLU A 236 19.25 12.81 -4.54
C GLU A 236 18.23 13.20 -5.62
N GLY A 237 17.33 12.29 -5.98
CA GLY A 237 16.34 12.49 -7.05
C GLY A 237 15.31 13.59 -6.76
N CYS A 238 15.04 13.87 -5.49
CA CYS A 238 14.06 14.88 -5.08
C CYS A 238 14.70 15.99 -4.24
N GLU A 239 14.28 17.22 -4.48
CA GLU A 239 14.59 18.41 -3.69
C GLU A 239 13.29 18.97 -3.16
N VAL A 240 13.00 18.75 -1.88
CA VAL A 240 11.75 19.13 -1.22
C VAL A 240 12.01 20.23 -0.20
N GLN A 241 11.34 21.36 -0.34
CA GLN A 241 11.43 22.47 0.61
C GLN A 241 10.34 22.36 1.67
N LYS A 242 9.11 22.09 1.24
CA LYS A 242 7.93 22.01 2.10
C LYS A 242 6.96 20.95 1.58
N PHE A 243 6.23 20.35 2.49
CA PHE A 243 5.04 19.56 2.16
C PHE A 243 3.89 19.91 3.10
N GLU A 244 2.67 19.69 2.64
CA GLU A 244 1.46 19.82 3.45
C GLU A 244 0.61 18.57 3.29
N ILE A 245 0.14 18.03 4.42
CA ILE A 245 -0.76 16.88 4.48
C ILE A 245 -2.12 17.38 4.98
N GLY A 246 -3.17 17.11 4.22
CA GLY A 246 -4.53 17.50 4.54
C GLY A 246 -5.54 16.39 4.29
N GLY A 247 -6.77 16.57 4.76
CA GLY A 247 -7.87 15.62 4.57
C GLY A 247 -7.60 14.21 5.09
N ALA A 248 -6.66 14.06 6.03
CA ALA A 248 -6.25 12.77 6.55
C ALA A 248 -7.40 12.06 7.30
N LYS A 249 -7.58 10.78 7.01
CA LYS A 249 -8.58 9.93 7.65
C LYS A 249 -8.05 8.50 7.76
N ALA A 250 -7.95 7.99 8.99
CA ALA A 250 -7.66 6.59 9.25
C ALA A 250 -8.93 5.73 9.15
N THR A 251 -8.76 4.51 8.68
CA THR A 251 -9.76 3.44 8.74
C THR A 251 -9.08 2.22 9.37
N MET A 252 -9.50 1.88 10.58
CA MET A 252 -8.93 0.75 11.32
C MET A 252 -9.73 -0.52 11.03
N TYR A 253 -9.04 -1.59 10.69
CA TYR A 253 -9.60 -2.93 10.45
C TYR A 253 -9.29 -3.88 11.61
N ALA A 254 -8.16 -3.65 12.28
CA ALA A 254 -7.75 -4.33 13.51
C ALA A 254 -6.96 -3.37 14.41
N PRO A 255 -6.73 -3.70 15.69
CA PRO A 255 -5.92 -2.85 16.59
C PRO A 255 -4.46 -2.64 16.12
N ASP A 256 -3.99 -3.48 15.23
CA ASP A 256 -2.65 -3.50 14.67
C ASP A 256 -2.60 -3.28 13.14
N PHE A 257 -3.75 -2.97 12.52
CA PHE A 257 -3.84 -2.77 11.08
C PHE A 257 -4.77 -1.61 10.71
N GLY A 258 -4.24 -0.63 9.99
CA GLY A 258 -4.98 0.56 9.57
C GLY A 258 -4.52 1.13 8.23
N ILE A 259 -5.43 1.81 7.56
CA ILE A 259 -5.22 2.52 6.30
C ILE A 259 -5.44 4.00 6.54
N LEU A 260 -4.42 4.81 6.28
CA LEU A 260 -4.51 6.27 6.28
C LEU A 260 -4.65 6.75 4.84
N THR A 261 -5.74 7.42 4.54
CA THR A 261 -5.92 8.13 3.28
C THR A 261 -5.76 9.63 3.52
N LEU A 262 -5.05 10.30 2.63
CA LEU A 262 -4.70 11.70 2.79
C LEU A 262 -4.57 12.39 1.44
N ARG A 263 -4.36 13.66 1.49
CA ARG A 263 -3.92 14.49 0.39
C ARG A 263 -2.61 15.15 0.76
N ALA A 264 -1.68 15.24 -0.18
CA ALA A 264 -0.45 15.98 0.02
C ALA A 264 -0.13 16.91 -1.14
N THR A 265 0.50 18.03 -0.80
CA THR A 265 1.16 18.94 -1.73
C THR A 265 2.61 19.07 -1.34
N VAL A 266 3.45 19.29 -2.33
CA VAL A 266 4.89 19.43 -2.14
C VAL A 266 5.36 20.66 -2.89
N ASP A 267 6.09 21.51 -2.19
CA ASP A 267 6.93 22.54 -2.80
C ASP A 267 8.32 21.93 -2.99
N GLY A 268 8.63 21.61 -4.23
CA GLY A 268 9.87 20.91 -4.56
C GLY A 268 9.85 20.31 -5.96
N LYS A 269 10.95 19.64 -6.30
CA LYS A 269 11.15 18.96 -7.57
C LYS A 269 11.66 17.56 -7.35
N CYS A 270 11.19 16.62 -8.17
CA CYS A 270 11.79 15.30 -8.29
C CYS A 270 12.29 15.12 -9.74
N PHE A 271 13.55 14.73 -9.91
CA PHE A 271 14.19 14.59 -11.22
C PHE A 271 14.05 15.84 -12.09
N GLY A 272 14.14 17.04 -11.47
CA GLY A 272 14.02 18.33 -12.12
C GLY A 272 12.58 18.80 -12.41
N GLN A 273 11.57 17.97 -12.15
CA GLN A 273 10.16 18.29 -12.37
C GLN A 273 9.46 18.67 -11.06
N GLU A 274 8.50 19.60 -11.13
CA GLU A 274 7.64 19.93 -10.00
C GLU A 274 6.89 18.69 -9.49
N VAL A 275 6.81 18.55 -8.17
CA VAL A 275 5.98 17.49 -7.57
C VAL A 275 4.51 17.91 -7.62
N TRP A 276 3.69 17.04 -8.18
CA TRP A 276 2.27 17.31 -8.29
C TRP A 276 1.50 16.90 -7.03
N PRO A 277 0.33 17.53 -6.80
CA PRO A 277 -0.55 17.12 -5.71
C PRO A 277 -0.98 15.66 -5.82
N VAL A 278 -1.00 14.96 -4.69
CA VAL A 278 -1.34 13.54 -4.64
C VAL A 278 -2.49 13.24 -3.70
N TRP A 279 -3.28 12.21 -4.03
CA TRP A 279 -4.06 11.47 -3.06
C TRP A 279 -3.23 10.27 -2.64
N GLY A 280 -2.80 10.29 -1.38
CA GLY A 280 -1.95 9.26 -0.79
C GLY A 280 -2.75 8.23 -0.01
N SER A 281 -2.28 7.01 -0.03
CA SER A 281 -2.75 5.95 0.85
C SER A 281 -1.57 5.23 1.46
N SER A 282 -1.56 5.19 2.77
CA SER A 282 -0.52 4.57 3.56
C SER A 282 -1.13 3.47 4.42
N ILE A 283 -0.62 2.26 4.24
CA ILE A 283 -1.03 1.08 4.97
C ILE A 283 -0.05 0.84 6.11
N TYR A 284 -0.56 0.87 7.32
CA TYR A 284 0.19 0.73 8.55
C TYR A 284 -0.07 -0.59 9.25
N VAL A 285 1.00 -1.25 9.65
CA VAL A 285 0.97 -2.45 10.51
C VAL A 285 1.68 -2.11 11.82
N ARG A 286 1.07 -2.47 12.95
CA ARG A 286 1.66 -2.28 14.26
C ARG A 286 2.44 -3.53 14.67
N ARG A 287 3.76 -3.38 14.85
CA ARG A 287 4.65 -4.48 15.28
C ARG A 287 5.43 -4.02 16.51
N GLY A 288 5.42 -4.82 17.56
CA GLY A 288 6.09 -4.46 18.82
C GLY A 288 5.61 -3.12 19.41
N GLY A 289 4.33 -2.79 19.28
CA GLY A 289 3.75 -1.53 19.74
C GLY A 289 3.96 -0.32 18.82
N THR A 290 4.73 -0.46 17.74
CA THR A 290 5.09 0.65 16.83
C THR A 290 4.39 0.49 15.49
N TRP A 291 3.76 1.56 14.98
CA TRP A 291 3.22 1.63 13.64
C TRP A 291 4.34 1.75 12.60
N LEU A 292 4.36 0.84 11.63
CA LEU A 292 5.29 0.81 10.51
C LEU A 292 4.54 0.94 9.20
N TRP A 293 5.01 1.80 8.32
CA TRP A 293 4.49 1.92 6.96
C TRP A 293 4.88 0.67 6.16
N SER A 294 3.89 -0.09 5.71
CA SER A 294 4.10 -1.40 5.10
C SER A 294 3.72 -1.46 3.62
N PHE A 295 2.89 -0.53 3.17
CA PHE A 295 2.57 -0.34 1.76
C PHE A 295 2.09 1.09 1.54
N GLY A 296 2.36 1.64 0.36
CA GLY A 296 1.84 2.93 -0.05
C GLY A 296 1.48 2.97 -1.53
N ILE A 297 0.47 3.76 -1.87
CA ILE A 297 0.16 4.13 -3.24
C ILE A 297 -0.26 5.59 -3.30
N ASN A 298 0.34 6.32 -4.21
CA ASN A 298 -0.05 7.67 -4.54
C ASN A 298 -0.72 7.69 -5.92
N VAL A 299 -1.82 8.43 -6.02
CA VAL A 299 -2.48 8.70 -7.29
C VAL A 299 -2.56 10.20 -7.51
N LEU A 300 -2.58 10.63 -8.76
CA LEU A 300 -2.67 12.06 -9.08
C LEU A 300 -4.00 12.64 -8.58
N ALA A 301 -3.93 13.72 -7.81
CA ALA A 301 -5.12 14.43 -7.38
C ALA A 301 -5.73 15.20 -8.58
N GLY A 302 -6.98 14.87 -8.91
CA GLY A 302 -7.71 15.51 -10.02
C GLY A 302 -7.43 14.92 -11.40
N ALA A 303 -6.73 13.79 -11.51
CA ALA A 303 -6.65 13.02 -12.73
C ALA A 303 -7.95 12.20 -12.88
N GLY A 304 -8.94 12.78 -13.58
CA GLY A 304 -10.22 12.14 -13.83
C GLY A 304 -10.85 12.67 -15.10
#